data_bc21c352197f63ccad5138939638fa2e
#
_entry.id   bc21c352197f63ccad5138939638fa2e
#
_cell.length_a   1.000
_cell.length_b   1.000
_cell.length_c   1.000
_cell.angle_alpha   90.00
_cell.angle_beta   90.00
_cell.angle_gamma   90.00
#
_symmetry.space_group_name_H-M   'P 1'
#
loop_
_entity.id
_entity.type
_entity.pdbx_description
1 polymer ?
#
loop_
_entity_poly.entity_id
_entity_poly.type
_entity_poly.pdbx_seq_one_letter_code
_entity_poly.pdbx_strand_id
1 'polypeptide(L)'
;MSKITRKIEIIPDVEGLTHEESNEKCYKAFYNYDRKLYKVANLLVSQLYGLDNLLSLMRLQNEEYVDSQRKLSFKSTTDTAKEEIKKRMEEIDAELMAIKKKIAPMHPQSYSYRAVNSSEYAKDMPSDIVDSLKQDVYKHFNDSKKEQIRGERSLTTYKRGMPIPFNLKKKHSIVCDGGNYYLPWFEDTRFRLNFGRDRSNNRAIIDNCIKTKKYKLCAAAKIQLKERKLFLLITVDIPKAESVPVKGKVMGVDLGVANPAYVAVNDGPERSRIGSGEAFQKQRDVFRRRFRELQRSQLTQSGHGRKHKTKAVSYTHLTLPTSDL
;
A
#
# COMPACT_ATOMS: atom_id res chain seq x y z
N MET A 1 -9.22 -6.62 17.67
CA MET A 1 -9.98 -6.13 16.49
C MET A 1 -9.29 -6.59 15.22
N SER A 2 -10.02 -7.03 14.23
CA SER A 2 -9.49 -7.48 12.93
C SER A 2 -9.96 -6.51 11.84
N LYS A 3 -9.01 -6.00 11.05
CA LYS A 3 -9.33 -5.08 9.94
C LYS A 3 -9.44 -5.87 8.65
N ILE A 4 -10.55 -5.74 7.98
CA ILE A 4 -10.77 -6.33 6.66
C ILE A 4 -11.01 -5.25 5.63
N THR A 5 -10.44 -5.39 4.45
CA THR A 5 -10.72 -4.50 3.32
C THR A 5 -11.73 -5.16 2.40
N ARG A 6 -12.74 -4.40 1.97
CA ARG A 6 -13.78 -4.83 1.05
C ARG A 6 -13.75 -4.00 -0.21
N LYS A 7 -14.00 -4.65 -1.33
CA LYS A 7 -14.10 -4.04 -2.66
C LYS A 7 -15.54 -4.19 -3.14
N ILE A 8 -16.21 -3.06 -3.37
CA ILE A 8 -17.61 -2.99 -3.78
C ILE A 8 -17.68 -2.16 -5.05
N GLU A 9 -18.36 -2.64 -6.08
CA GLU A 9 -18.63 -1.85 -7.28
C GLU A 9 -19.58 -0.71 -6.93
N ILE A 10 -19.31 0.49 -7.48
CA ILE A 10 -20.17 1.65 -7.32
C ILE A 10 -20.59 2.17 -8.68
N ILE A 11 -21.85 2.52 -8.78
CA ILE A 11 -22.50 2.97 -10.02
C ILE A 11 -22.90 4.43 -9.84
N PRO A 12 -22.49 5.33 -10.76
CA PRO A 12 -22.95 6.72 -10.73
C PRO A 12 -24.48 6.81 -10.75
N ASP A 13 -25.01 7.64 -9.88
CA ASP A 13 -26.46 7.87 -9.73
C ASP A 13 -26.66 9.34 -9.37
N VAL A 14 -26.72 10.21 -10.39
CA VAL A 14 -26.88 11.65 -10.23
C VAL A 14 -28.36 11.96 -10.39
N GLU A 15 -28.89 12.70 -9.43
CA GLU A 15 -30.31 13.06 -9.42
C GLU A 15 -30.65 13.94 -10.64
N GLY A 16 -31.73 13.63 -11.33
CA GLY A 16 -32.18 14.35 -12.51
C GLY A 16 -31.44 14.05 -13.82
N LEU A 17 -30.44 13.16 -13.79
CA LEU A 17 -29.71 12.73 -15.00
C LEU A 17 -30.01 11.27 -15.35
N THR A 18 -29.94 10.97 -16.63
CA THR A 18 -29.98 9.58 -17.10
C THR A 18 -28.73 8.81 -16.63
N HIS A 19 -28.79 7.50 -16.72
CA HIS A 19 -27.65 6.66 -16.35
C HIS A 19 -26.41 6.94 -17.22
N GLU A 20 -26.58 7.22 -18.50
CA GLU A 20 -25.52 7.52 -19.44
C GLU A 20 -24.85 8.87 -19.11
N GLU A 21 -25.65 9.90 -18.89
CA GLU A 21 -25.17 11.24 -18.51
C GLU A 21 -24.43 11.22 -17.14
N SER A 22 -25.00 10.50 -16.17
CA SER A 22 -24.36 10.29 -14.87
C SER A 22 -22.99 9.63 -15.00
N ASN A 23 -22.90 8.58 -15.84
CA ASN A 23 -21.66 7.92 -16.15
C ASN A 23 -20.65 8.85 -16.81
N GLU A 24 -21.05 9.59 -17.85
CA GLU A 24 -20.17 10.49 -18.56
C GLU A 24 -19.59 11.57 -17.63
N LYS A 25 -20.43 12.24 -16.85
CA LYS A 25 -20.03 13.25 -15.86
C LYS A 25 -19.02 12.67 -14.87
N CYS A 26 -19.34 11.56 -14.24
CA CYS A 26 -18.49 10.95 -13.22
C CYS A 26 -17.17 10.43 -13.79
N TYR A 27 -17.21 9.67 -14.88
CA TYR A 27 -15.99 9.13 -15.48
C TYR A 27 -15.04 10.21 -15.96
N LYS A 28 -15.55 11.33 -16.51
CA LYS A 28 -14.72 12.49 -16.91
C LYS A 28 -13.92 13.01 -15.72
N ALA A 29 -14.56 13.19 -14.57
CA ALA A 29 -13.89 13.62 -13.34
C ALA A 29 -12.84 12.59 -12.87
N PHE A 30 -13.21 11.31 -12.82
CA PHE A 30 -12.30 10.25 -12.36
C PHE A 30 -11.11 10.03 -13.29
N TYR A 31 -11.26 10.18 -14.61
CA TYR A 31 -10.13 10.16 -15.54
C TYR A 31 -9.20 11.35 -15.36
N ASN A 32 -9.74 12.53 -15.01
CA ASN A 32 -8.91 13.69 -14.67
C ASN A 32 -8.11 13.43 -13.39
N TYR A 33 -8.73 12.87 -12.34
CA TYR A 33 -8.03 12.48 -11.11
C TYR A 33 -6.95 11.44 -11.39
N ASP A 34 -7.24 10.42 -12.17
CA ASP A 34 -6.28 9.38 -12.56
C ASP A 34 -5.04 9.94 -13.26
N ARG A 35 -5.20 10.99 -14.08
CA ARG A 35 -4.10 11.66 -14.78
C ARG A 35 -3.22 12.51 -13.88
N LYS A 36 -3.75 13.06 -12.80
CA LYS A 36 -3.08 14.05 -11.94
C LYS A 36 -2.56 13.43 -10.65
N LEU A 37 -3.31 12.51 -10.04
CA LEU A 37 -3.09 12.02 -8.69
C LEU A 37 -1.68 11.44 -8.46
N TYR A 38 -1.21 10.57 -9.36
CA TYR A 38 0.12 9.96 -9.24
C TYR A 38 1.25 10.98 -9.39
N LYS A 39 1.03 12.06 -10.14
CA LYS A 39 2.00 13.16 -10.28
C LYS A 39 2.13 13.93 -8.97
N VAL A 40 1.00 14.24 -8.33
CA VAL A 40 0.96 14.86 -7.00
C VAL A 40 1.66 13.96 -5.96
N ALA A 41 1.37 12.66 -5.98
CA ALA A 41 2.01 11.70 -5.07
C ALA A 41 3.53 11.65 -5.25
N ASN A 42 4.01 11.60 -6.49
CA ASN A 42 5.45 11.58 -6.79
C ASN A 42 6.13 12.91 -6.44
N LEU A 43 5.47 14.05 -6.69
CA LEU A 43 5.97 15.35 -6.25
C LEU A 43 6.16 15.38 -4.73
N LEU A 44 5.17 14.89 -3.98
CA LEU A 44 5.26 14.83 -2.52
C LEU A 44 6.43 13.95 -2.05
N VAL A 45 6.59 12.76 -2.63
CA VAL A 45 7.72 11.87 -2.32
C VAL A 45 9.05 12.54 -2.62
N SER A 46 9.18 13.21 -3.77
CA SER A 46 10.42 13.90 -4.13
C SER A 46 10.77 15.02 -3.15
N GLN A 47 9.78 15.80 -2.70
CA GLN A 47 9.98 16.86 -1.72
C GLN A 47 10.39 16.30 -0.35
N LEU A 48 9.72 15.25 0.13
CA LEU A 48 10.04 14.59 1.40
C LEU A 48 11.46 14.00 1.36
N TYR A 49 11.80 13.30 0.28
CA TYR A 49 13.11 12.69 0.09
C TYR A 49 14.23 13.74 0.05
N GLY A 50 14.05 14.82 -0.73
CA GLY A 50 15.04 15.88 -0.83
C GLY A 50 15.35 16.53 0.52
N LEU A 51 14.32 16.80 1.33
CA LEU A 51 14.50 17.40 2.65
C LEU A 51 15.10 16.44 3.68
N ASP A 52 14.72 15.15 3.60
CA ASP A 52 15.27 14.14 4.52
C ASP A 52 16.75 13.88 4.24
N ASN A 53 17.13 13.89 2.98
CA ASN A 53 18.54 13.65 2.58
C ASN A 53 19.46 14.85 2.77
N LEU A 54 18.94 16.05 3.00
CA LEU A 54 19.76 17.24 3.18
C LEU A 54 20.80 17.04 4.29
N LEU A 55 20.40 16.52 5.45
CA LEU A 55 21.32 16.25 6.55
C LEU A 55 22.37 15.18 6.19
N SER A 56 21.95 14.14 5.48
CA SER A 56 22.87 13.08 5.03
C SER A 56 23.92 13.61 4.05
N LEU A 57 23.52 14.48 3.15
CA LEU A 57 24.46 15.15 2.22
C LEU A 57 25.42 16.08 2.97
N MET A 58 24.93 16.84 3.95
CA MET A 58 25.79 17.70 4.77
C MET A 58 26.82 16.88 5.57
N ARG A 59 26.44 15.73 6.10
CA ARG A 59 27.36 14.78 6.75
C ARG A 59 28.44 14.28 5.81
N LEU A 60 28.07 13.90 4.58
CA LEU A 60 29.02 13.43 3.57
C LEU A 60 29.99 14.51 3.10
N GLN A 61 29.61 15.78 3.18
CA GLN A 61 30.47 16.92 2.85
C GLN A 61 31.34 17.38 4.03
N ASN A 62 31.09 16.88 5.24
CA ASN A 62 31.90 17.18 6.41
C ASN A 62 33.02 16.14 6.55
N GLU A 63 34.24 16.53 6.26
CA GLU A 63 35.41 15.64 6.26
C GLU A 63 35.64 14.99 7.63
N GLU A 64 35.52 15.77 8.71
CA GLU A 64 35.66 15.26 10.08
C GLU A 64 34.65 14.19 10.42
N TYR A 65 33.40 14.37 9.98
CA TYR A 65 32.34 13.37 10.17
C TYR A 65 32.64 12.07 9.42
N VAL A 66 33.06 12.19 8.15
CA VAL A 66 33.40 11.04 7.31
C VAL A 66 34.63 10.29 7.87
N ASP A 67 35.63 10.98 8.31
CA ASP A 67 36.83 10.37 8.93
C ASP A 67 36.50 9.69 10.26
N SER A 68 35.66 10.31 11.08
CA SER A 68 35.16 9.73 12.31
C SER A 68 34.40 8.43 12.06
N GLN A 69 33.51 8.44 11.05
CA GLN A 69 32.75 7.25 10.64
C GLN A 69 33.70 6.14 10.16
N ARG A 70 34.72 6.47 9.39
CA ARG A 70 35.75 5.53 8.93
C ARG A 70 36.52 4.92 10.10
N LYS A 71 36.97 5.73 11.07
CA LYS A 71 37.66 5.27 12.28
C LYS A 71 36.82 4.31 13.12
N LEU A 72 35.52 4.55 13.25
CA LEU A 72 34.59 3.63 13.92
C LEU A 72 34.50 2.26 13.26
N SER A 73 34.73 2.16 11.96
CA SER A 73 34.67 0.89 11.22
C SER A 73 35.91 0.01 11.41
N PHE A 74 37.01 0.56 11.90
CA PHE A 74 38.25 -0.21 12.12
C PHE A 74 38.15 -1.10 13.35
N LYS A 75 38.55 -2.37 13.22
CA LYS A 75 38.57 -3.34 14.32
C LYS A 75 39.61 -3.03 15.39
N SER A 76 40.66 -2.24 15.03
CA SER A 76 41.75 -1.84 15.92
C SER A 76 41.41 -0.68 16.86
N THR A 77 40.25 -0.04 16.71
CA THR A 77 39.84 1.09 17.54
C THR A 77 39.40 0.59 18.91
N THR A 78 40.00 1.08 19.98
CA THR A 78 39.66 0.76 21.38
C THR A 78 38.25 1.26 21.72
N ASP A 79 37.58 0.65 22.70
CA ASP A 79 36.21 1.01 23.03
C ASP A 79 36.09 2.43 23.60
N THR A 80 37.10 2.88 24.37
CA THR A 80 37.19 4.27 24.86
C THR A 80 37.31 5.27 23.70
N ALA A 81 38.17 4.98 22.72
CA ALA A 81 38.28 5.82 21.51
C ALA A 81 37.01 5.83 20.67
N LYS A 82 36.27 4.73 20.64
CA LYS A 82 34.96 4.70 19.95
C LYS A 82 33.91 5.59 20.62
N GLU A 83 33.92 5.67 21.96
CA GLU A 83 33.00 6.54 22.69
C GLU A 83 33.33 8.03 22.46
N GLU A 84 34.60 8.39 22.46
CA GLU A 84 35.02 9.76 22.14
C GLU A 84 34.65 10.15 20.70
N ILE A 85 34.88 9.26 19.74
CA ILE A 85 34.50 9.50 18.34
C ILE A 85 32.99 9.66 18.20
N LYS A 86 32.20 8.84 18.87
CA LYS A 86 30.72 8.96 18.84
C LYS A 86 30.25 10.29 19.41
N LYS A 87 30.82 10.71 20.56
CA LYS A 87 30.50 12.00 21.16
C LYS A 87 30.83 13.15 20.21
N ARG A 88 31.98 13.12 19.55
CA ARG A 88 32.35 14.13 18.58
C ARG A 88 31.42 14.14 17.36
N MET A 89 31.00 12.98 16.86
CA MET A 89 30.01 12.88 15.78
C MET A 89 28.66 13.45 16.19
N GLU A 90 28.23 13.29 17.44
CA GLU A 90 26.99 13.87 17.96
C GLU A 90 27.07 15.42 18.02
N GLU A 91 28.21 15.97 18.38
CA GLU A 91 28.45 17.42 18.37
C GLU A 91 28.37 17.97 16.92
N ILE A 92 29.04 17.33 15.97
CA ILE A 92 28.96 17.69 14.55
C ILE A 92 27.52 17.57 14.03
N ASP A 93 26.82 16.53 14.39
CA ASP A 93 25.41 16.37 14.01
C ASP A 93 24.52 17.49 14.56
N ALA A 94 24.75 17.94 15.78
CA ALA A 94 24.03 19.07 16.36
C ALA A 94 24.29 20.37 15.59
N GLU A 95 25.55 20.63 15.21
CA GLU A 95 25.94 21.77 14.37
C GLU A 95 25.27 21.72 12.99
N LEU A 96 25.35 20.56 12.32
CA LEU A 96 24.74 20.35 11.01
C LEU A 96 23.19 20.48 11.07
N MET A 97 22.57 20.01 12.14
CA MET A 97 21.14 20.21 12.37
C MET A 97 20.78 21.69 12.56
N ALA A 98 21.62 22.46 13.25
CA ALA A 98 21.40 23.90 13.42
C ALA A 98 21.50 24.62 12.04
N ILE A 99 22.47 24.26 11.21
CA ILE A 99 22.61 24.78 9.84
C ILE A 99 21.43 24.35 8.99
N LYS A 100 21.03 23.08 9.03
CA LYS A 100 19.84 22.58 8.33
C LYS A 100 18.60 23.35 8.69
N LYS A 101 18.41 23.67 9.97
CA LYS A 101 17.27 24.46 10.46
C LYS A 101 17.25 25.87 9.90
N LYS A 102 18.42 26.48 9.68
CA LYS A 102 18.54 27.81 9.03
C LYS A 102 18.20 27.74 7.54
N ILE A 103 18.67 26.70 6.83
CA ILE A 103 18.46 26.51 5.40
C ILE A 103 17.01 26.06 5.11
N ALA A 104 16.50 25.12 5.88
CA ALA A 104 15.15 24.55 5.75
C ALA A 104 14.41 24.64 7.09
N PRO A 105 13.91 25.82 7.47
CA PRO A 105 13.30 26.05 8.80
C PRO A 105 11.95 25.32 8.93
N MET A 106 11.32 24.98 7.82
CA MET A 106 10.01 24.35 7.79
C MET A 106 10.13 22.84 7.96
N HIS A 107 9.23 22.25 8.75
CA HIS A 107 9.13 20.81 8.87
C HIS A 107 8.89 20.16 7.49
N PRO A 108 9.56 19.04 7.15
CA PRO A 108 9.47 18.41 5.82
C PRO A 108 8.04 18.16 5.34
N GLN A 109 7.17 17.70 6.23
CA GLN A 109 5.76 17.50 5.92
C GLN A 109 5.06 18.80 5.53
N SER A 110 5.25 19.87 6.29
CA SER A 110 4.62 21.16 6.02
C SER A 110 5.10 21.78 4.71
N TYR A 111 6.40 21.68 4.44
CA TYR A 111 6.99 22.15 3.19
C TYR A 111 6.44 21.38 1.98
N SER A 112 6.46 20.05 2.06
CA SER A 112 5.99 19.20 0.96
C SER A 112 4.49 19.39 0.70
N TYR A 113 3.69 19.63 1.74
CA TYR A 113 2.26 19.94 1.60
C TYR A 113 2.03 21.29 0.91
N ARG A 114 2.83 22.31 1.22
CA ARG A 114 2.78 23.60 0.52
C ARG A 114 3.16 23.45 -0.95
N ALA A 115 4.24 22.76 -1.26
CA ALA A 115 4.66 22.49 -2.63
C ALA A 115 3.59 21.80 -3.46
N VAL A 116 2.86 20.85 -2.85
CA VAL A 116 1.74 20.16 -3.50
C VAL A 116 0.58 21.14 -3.73
N ASN A 117 0.18 21.93 -2.74
CA ASN A 117 -0.95 22.86 -2.87
C ASN A 117 -0.72 23.95 -3.93
N SER A 118 0.53 24.36 -4.14
CA SER A 118 0.91 25.33 -5.18
C SER A 118 1.14 24.71 -6.55
N SER A 119 1.08 23.38 -6.67
CA SER A 119 1.33 22.68 -7.93
C SER A 119 0.10 22.75 -8.86
N GLU A 120 0.34 22.83 -10.16
CA GLU A 120 -0.73 22.72 -11.17
C GLU A 120 -1.42 21.35 -11.16
N TYR A 121 -0.75 20.31 -10.65
CA TYR A 121 -1.33 18.97 -10.58
C TYR A 121 -2.44 18.86 -9.53
N ALA A 122 -2.38 19.64 -8.45
CA ALA A 122 -3.41 19.68 -7.43
C ALA A 122 -4.59 20.60 -7.79
N LYS A 123 -4.39 21.48 -8.77
CA LYS A 123 -5.43 22.37 -9.29
C LYS A 123 -6.57 21.56 -9.89
N ASP A 124 -7.80 22.00 -9.68
CA ASP A 124 -9.03 21.34 -10.15
C ASP A 124 -9.30 19.95 -9.54
N MET A 125 -8.63 19.62 -8.45
CA MET A 125 -8.98 18.45 -7.64
C MET A 125 -9.63 18.89 -6.33
N PRO A 126 -10.65 18.15 -5.84
CA PRO A 126 -11.23 18.42 -4.52
C PRO A 126 -10.16 18.37 -3.42
N SER A 127 -10.17 19.36 -2.53
CA SER A 127 -9.19 19.47 -1.45
C SER A 127 -9.15 18.23 -0.56
N ASP A 128 -10.30 17.61 -0.30
CA ASP A 128 -10.40 16.39 0.51
C ASP A 128 -9.63 15.21 -0.09
N ILE A 129 -9.60 15.10 -1.44
CA ILE A 129 -8.82 14.08 -2.14
C ILE A 129 -7.32 14.38 -2.01
N VAL A 130 -6.94 15.64 -2.23
CA VAL A 130 -5.53 16.06 -2.12
C VAL A 130 -5.01 15.89 -0.70
N ASP A 131 -5.81 16.25 0.31
CA ASP A 131 -5.44 16.10 1.72
C ASP A 131 -5.33 14.63 2.14
N SER A 132 -6.26 13.81 1.71
CA SER A 132 -6.20 12.37 1.95
C SER A 132 -4.98 11.73 1.27
N LEU A 133 -4.65 12.16 0.05
CA LEU A 133 -3.46 11.72 -0.66
C LEU A 133 -2.18 12.11 0.08
N LYS A 134 -2.08 13.36 0.53
CA LYS A 134 -0.91 13.86 1.27
C LYS A 134 -0.66 13.01 2.52
N GLN A 135 -1.71 12.72 3.28
CA GLN A 135 -1.63 11.88 4.48
C GLN A 135 -1.21 10.43 4.16
N ASP A 136 -1.79 9.83 3.13
CA ASP A 136 -1.51 8.47 2.72
C ASP A 136 -0.04 8.31 2.25
N VAL A 137 0.41 9.21 1.39
CA VAL A 137 1.79 9.24 0.86
C VAL A 137 2.80 9.49 1.98
N TYR A 138 2.53 10.47 2.87
CA TYR A 138 3.42 10.77 3.98
C TYR A 138 3.58 9.58 4.94
N LYS A 139 2.48 8.91 5.24
CA LYS A 139 2.51 7.69 6.05
C LYS A 139 3.35 6.60 5.39
N HIS A 140 3.10 6.29 4.12
CA HIS A 140 3.87 5.28 3.38
C HIS A 140 5.35 5.62 3.28
N PHE A 141 5.69 6.89 3.09
CA PHE A 141 7.07 7.36 3.08
C PHE A 141 7.77 7.08 4.41
N ASN A 142 7.13 7.43 5.53
CA ASN A 142 7.69 7.21 6.87
C ASN A 142 7.79 5.71 7.22
N ASP A 143 6.78 4.92 6.87
CA ASP A 143 6.77 3.47 7.13
C ASP A 143 7.92 2.76 6.41
N SER A 144 8.28 3.22 5.20
CA SER A 144 9.36 2.64 4.37
C SER A 144 10.73 3.29 4.57
N LYS A 145 10.82 4.37 5.34
CA LYS A 145 12.03 5.19 5.48
C LYS A 145 13.25 4.40 5.95
N LYS A 146 13.08 3.53 6.95
CA LYS A 146 14.20 2.72 7.49
C LYS A 146 14.77 1.77 6.44
N GLU A 147 13.91 1.12 5.68
CA GLU A 147 14.31 0.19 4.60
C GLU A 147 15.00 0.94 3.45
N GLN A 148 14.52 2.14 3.12
CA GLN A 148 15.12 3.00 2.10
C GLN A 148 16.52 3.49 2.50
N ILE A 149 16.70 3.91 3.77
CA ILE A 149 18.01 4.33 4.29
C ILE A 149 19.02 3.18 4.26
N ARG A 150 18.59 1.95 4.54
CA ARG A 150 19.45 0.75 4.47
C ARG A 150 19.72 0.27 3.06
N GLY A 151 19.10 0.86 2.04
CA GLY A 151 19.22 0.39 0.66
C GLY A 151 18.47 -0.92 0.37
N GLU A 152 17.65 -1.40 1.30
CA GLU A 152 16.86 -2.63 1.17
C GLU A 152 15.65 -2.40 0.25
N ARG A 153 15.21 -1.15 0.11
CA ARG A 153 14.04 -0.75 -0.68
C ARG A 153 14.31 0.54 -1.46
N SER A 154 13.87 0.54 -2.71
CA SER A 154 13.88 1.75 -3.53
C SER A 154 12.80 2.75 -3.09
N LEU A 155 12.98 4.02 -3.48
CA LEU A 155 11.99 5.07 -3.25
C LEU A 155 10.66 4.69 -3.91
N THR A 156 9.56 4.88 -3.18
CA THR A 156 8.23 4.55 -3.67
C THR A 156 7.86 5.46 -4.85
N THR A 157 7.49 4.84 -5.97
CA THR A 157 7.01 5.55 -7.16
C THR A 157 5.56 5.19 -7.41
N TYR A 158 4.73 6.20 -7.55
CA TYR A 158 3.31 6.04 -7.86
C TYR A 158 3.10 6.06 -9.38
N LYS A 159 2.18 5.23 -9.84
CA LYS A 159 1.84 5.10 -11.26
C LYS A 159 0.38 5.46 -11.50
N ARG A 160 0.06 5.79 -12.73
CA ARG A 160 -1.32 5.94 -13.18
C ARG A 160 -2.14 4.70 -12.83
N GLY A 161 -3.42 4.87 -12.51
CA GLY A 161 -4.30 3.80 -12.05
C GLY A 161 -4.23 3.55 -10.53
N MET A 162 -3.51 4.40 -9.78
CA MET A 162 -3.54 4.33 -8.32
C MET A 162 -4.93 4.64 -7.77
N PRO A 163 -5.37 3.97 -6.70
CA PRO A 163 -6.65 4.26 -6.07
C PRO A 163 -6.70 5.69 -5.53
N ILE A 164 -7.82 6.36 -5.74
CA ILE A 164 -8.10 7.73 -5.30
C ILE A 164 -8.49 7.71 -3.83
N PRO A 165 -7.67 8.26 -2.92
CA PRO A 165 -7.96 8.27 -1.49
C PRO A 165 -8.95 9.39 -1.14
N PHE A 166 -9.83 9.12 -0.18
CA PHE A 166 -10.76 10.10 0.37
C PHE A 166 -11.18 9.70 1.79
N ASN A 167 -11.91 10.58 2.47
CA ASN A 167 -12.37 10.35 3.82
C ASN A 167 -13.89 10.08 3.85
N LEU A 168 -14.29 8.90 4.35
CA LEU A 168 -15.69 8.49 4.50
C LEU A 168 -16.46 9.23 5.59
N LYS A 169 -15.82 10.14 6.33
CA LYS A 169 -16.49 10.92 7.38
C LYS A 169 -17.09 12.20 6.79
N LYS A 170 -18.08 12.74 7.47
CA LYS A 170 -18.76 13.99 7.11
C LYS A 170 -19.55 13.85 5.80
N LYS A 171 -19.11 14.55 4.74
CA LYS A 171 -19.82 14.65 3.46
C LYS A 171 -19.92 13.35 2.66
N HIS A 172 -18.97 12.44 2.85
CA HIS A 172 -18.88 11.19 2.09
C HIS A 172 -19.28 9.95 2.90
N SER A 173 -20.09 10.10 3.95
CA SER A 173 -20.59 8.95 4.70
C SER A 173 -21.61 8.18 3.88
N ILE A 174 -21.49 6.84 3.89
CA ILE A 174 -22.46 5.97 3.22
C ILE A 174 -23.81 6.10 3.91
N VAL A 175 -24.85 6.38 3.14
CA VAL A 175 -26.22 6.51 3.61
C VAL A 175 -27.07 5.37 3.06
N CYS A 176 -28.11 4.97 3.82
CA CYS A 176 -29.09 3.99 3.38
C CYS A 176 -30.40 4.70 3.05
N ASP A 177 -30.86 4.56 1.82
CA ASP A 177 -32.11 5.12 1.35
C ASP A 177 -32.88 4.09 0.53
N GLY A 178 -34.17 3.88 0.82
CA GLY A 178 -35.01 2.92 0.12
C GLY A 178 -34.47 1.48 0.07
N GLY A 179 -33.66 1.07 1.06
CA GLY A 179 -33.00 -0.25 1.06
C GLY A 179 -31.74 -0.36 0.20
N ASN A 180 -31.36 0.70 -0.48
CA ASN A 180 -30.12 0.84 -1.21
C ASN A 180 -29.08 1.65 -0.42
N TYR A 181 -27.82 1.45 -0.74
CA TYR A 181 -26.71 2.18 -0.12
C TYR A 181 -26.11 3.14 -1.13
N TYR A 182 -25.91 4.37 -0.70
CA TYR A 182 -25.38 5.45 -1.52
C TYR A 182 -24.15 6.08 -0.87
N LEU A 183 -23.16 6.41 -1.70
CA LEU A 183 -21.99 7.20 -1.34
C LEU A 183 -22.15 8.59 -1.94
N PRO A 184 -22.45 9.62 -1.14
CA PRO A 184 -22.41 11.01 -1.61
C PRO A 184 -21.01 11.40 -2.08
N TRP A 185 -20.94 12.17 -3.15
CA TRP A 185 -19.67 12.62 -3.73
C TRP A 185 -19.69 14.14 -3.97
N PHE A 186 -18.60 14.67 -4.54
CA PHE A 186 -18.50 16.09 -4.88
C PHE A 186 -19.45 16.46 -6.01
N GLU A 187 -19.79 17.78 -6.14
CA GLU A 187 -20.60 18.33 -7.22
C GLU A 187 -21.98 17.67 -7.34
N ASP A 188 -22.64 17.46 -6.20
CA ASP A 188 -23.97 16.86 -6.11
C ASP A 188 -24.11 15.52 -6.83
N THR A 189 -23.01 14.80 -6.95
CA THR A 189 -22.99 13.44 -7.44
C THR A 189 -23.14 12.45 -6.30
N ARG A 190 -23.74 11.29 -6.57
CA ARG A 190 -23.80 10.17 -5.64
C ARG A 190 -23.54 8.86 -6.39
N PHE A 191 -23.06 7.87 -5.68
CA PHE A 191 -22.85 6.53 -6.22
C PHE A 191 -23.71 5.53 -5.47
N ARG A 192 -24.44 4.69 -6.19
CA ARG A 192 -25.13 3.54 -5.61
C ARG A 192 -24.15 2.39 -5.46
N LEU A 193 -24.12 1.75 -4.30
CA LEU A 193 -23.33 0.56 -4.06
C LEU A 193 -24.00 -0.66 -4.74
N ASN A 194 -23.23 -1.35 -5.59
CA ASN A 194 -23.69 -2.54 -6.29
C ASN A 194 -23.02 -3.78 -5.69
N PHE A 195 -23.79 -4.62 -5.03
CA PHE A 195 -23.29 -5.83 -4.39
C PHE A 195 -23.29 -7.04 -5.34
N GLY A 196 -23.96 -6.96 -6.48
CA GLY A 196 -24.09 -8.05 -7.43
C GLY A 196 -24.62 -9.34 -6.78
N ARG A 197 -23.98 -10.48 -7.06
CA ARG A 197 -24.32 -11.77 -6.43
C ARG A 197 -23.86 -11.93 -4.97
N ASP A 198 -23.18 -10.94 -4.43
CA ASP A 198 -22.67 -10.80 -3.05
C ASP A 198 -22.10 -12.07 -2.39
N ARG A 199 -21.30 -12.81 -3.13
CA ARG A 199 -20.62 -14.01 -2.58
C ARG A 199 -19.71 -13.72 -1.39
N SER A 200 -19.36 -12.46 -1.18
CA SER A 200 -18.46 -12.00 -0.11
C SER A 200 -19.18 -11.39 1.09
N ASN A 201 -20.53 -11.50 1.13
CA ASN A 201 -21.37 -10.94 2.18
C ASN A 201 -21.13 -9.45 2.45
N ASN A 202 -20.79 -8.67 1.41
CA ASN A 202 -20.48 -7.25 1.55
C ASN A 202 -21.72 -6.46 2.06
N ARG A 203 -22.93 -6.82 1.62
CA ARG A 203 -24.16 -6.18 2.06
C ARG A 203 -24.37 -6.38 3.56
N ALA A 204 -24.22 -7.59 4.06
CA ALA A 204 -24.35 -7.87 5.49
C ALA A 204 -23.29 -7.13 6.32
N ILE A 205 -22.06 -6.97 5.80
CA ILE A 205 -21.00 -6.20 6.45
C ILE A 205 -21.38 -4.71 6.52
N ILE A 206 -21.90 -4.14 5.43
CA ILE A 206 -22.36 -2.74 5.40
C ILE A 206 -23.58 -2.53 6.32
N ASP A 207 -24.54 -3.48 6.33
CA ASP A 207 -25.66 -3.47 7.28
C ASP A 207 -25.15 -3.42 8.73
N ASN A 208 -24.14 -4.23 9.04
CA ASN A 208 -23.54 -4.25 10.36
C ASN A 208 -22.74 -2.96 10.70
N CYS A 209 -22.25 -2.23 9.72
CA CYS A 209 -21.61 -0.93 9.94
C CYS A 209 -22.61 0.21 10.13
N ILE A 210 -23.69 0.23 9.34
CA ILE A 210 -24.57 1.40 9.22
C ILE A 210 -25.83 1.23 10.06
N LYS A 211 -26.52 0.08 9.95
CA LYS A 211 -27.80 -0.15 10.66
C LYS A 211 -27.57 -0.61 12.09
N THR A 212 -26.81 -1.68 12.29
CA THR A 212 -26.65 -2.27 13.63
C THR A 212 -25.48 -1.70 14.41
N LYS A 213 -24.55 -0.99 13.75
CA LYS A 213 -23.32 -0.40 14.32
C LYS A 213 -22.43 -1.41 15.07
N LYS A 214 -22.58 -2.71 14.77
CA LYS A 214 -21.74 -3.78 15.33
C LYS A 214 -20.28 -3.69 14.83
N TYR A 215 -20.10 -3.21 13.61
CA TYR A 215 -18.79 -3.05 13.00
C TYR A 215 -18.49 -1.57 12.80
N LYS A 216 -17.19 -1.23 12.84
CA LYS A 216 -16.77 0.16 12.68
C LYS A 216 -16.16 0.36 11.28
N LEU A 217 -16.74 1.27 10.52
CA LEU A 217 -16.18 1.69 9.25
C LEU A 217 -15.00 2.63 9.48
N CYS A 218 -13.85 2.32 8.89
CA CYS A 218 -12.68 3.20 8.95
C CYS A 218 -12.92 4.45 8.09
N ALA A 219 -12.35 5.57 8.52
CA ALA A 219 -12.50 6.84 7.82
C ALA A 219 -11.78 6.85 6.46
N ALA A 220 -10.63 6.20 6.36
CA ALA A 220 -9.86 6.14 5.13
C ALA A 220 -10.48 5.14 4.15
N ALA A 221 -10.83 5.62 2.97
CA ALA A 221 -11.35 4.83 1.87
C ALA A 221 -10.67 5.24 0.57
N LYS A 222 -10.83 4.41 -0.45
CA LYS A 222 -10.28 4.68 -1.79
C LYS A 222 -11.29 4.30 -2.85
N ILE A 223 -11.28 5.01 -3.98
CA ILE A 223 -12.01 4.60 -5.19
C ILE A 223 -10.99 4.19 -6.24
N GLN A 224 -11.16 3.01 -6.80
CA GLN A 224 -10.34 2.49 -7.88
C GLN A 224 -11.11 2.48 -9.19
N LEU A 225 -10.56 3.16 -10.20
CA LEU A 225 -11.02 3.07 -11.57
C LEU A 225 -10.29 1.88 -12.23
N LYS A 226 -11.04 0.88 -12.70
CA LYS A 226 -10.50 -0.28 -13.40
C LYS A 226 -11.47 -0.73 -14.49
N GLU A 227 -10.99 -0.86 -15.74
CA GLU A 227 -11.77 -1.40 -16.86
C GLU A 227 -13.14 -0.71 -17.03
N ARG A 228 -13.16 0.62 -16.97
CA ARG A 228 -14.38 1.45 -17.02
C ARG A 228 -15.40 1.13 -15.92
N LYS A 229 -14.94 0.64 -14.77
CA LYS A 229 -15.74 0.42 -13.58
C LYS A 229 -15.12 1.12 -12.39
N LEU A 230 -15.96 1.61 -11.51
CA LEU A 230 -15.56 2.23 -10.26
C LEU A 230 -15.76 1.25 -9.11
N PHE A 231 -14.75 1.12 -8.27
CA PHE A 231 -14.79 0.25 -7.10
C PHE A 231 -14.45 1.04 -5.85
N LEU A 232 -15.33 0.98 -4.89
CA LEU A 232 -15.09 1.49 -3.54
C LEU A 232 -14.30 0.45 -2.74
N LEU A 233 -13.16 0.88 -2.20
CA LEU A 233 -12.32 0.12 -1.29
C LEU A 233 -12.50 0.68 0.11
N ILE A 234 -13.12 -0.07 1.00
CA ILE A 234 -13.37 0.30 2.38
C ILE A 234 -12.70 -0.67 3.34
N THR A 235 -12.26 -0.15 4.47
CA THR A 235 -11.75 -0.97 5.56
C THR A 235 -12.75 -0.96 6.70
N VAL A 236 -13.09 -2.14 7.17
CA VAL A 236 -14.02 -2.37 8.27
C VAL A 236 -13.27 -3.01 9.43
N ASP A 237 -13.47 -2.46 10.60
CA ASP A 237 -12.95 -2.98 11.85
C ASP A 237 -14.01 -3.90 12.48
N ILE A 238 -13.70 -5.20 12.51
CA ILE A 238 -14.60 -6.24 13.01
C ILE A 238 -14.11 -6.67 14.39
N PRO A 239 -14.98 -6.77 15.40
CA PRO A 239 -14.61 -7.38 16.66
C PRO A 239 -14.01 -8.75 16.41
N LYS A 240 -12.84 -9.02 16.96
CA LYS A 240 -12.26 -10.35 16.89
C LYS A 240 -13.15 -11.29 17.67
N ALA A 241 -13.76 -12.26 17.00
CA ALA A 241 -14.41 -13.34 17.70
C ALA A 241 -13.34 -14.01 18.57
N GLU A 242 -13.53 -14.04 19.85
CA GLU A 242 -12.70 -14.84 20.74
C GLU A 242 -12.93 -16.29 20.36
N SER A 243 -12.03 -16.86 19.58
CA SER A 243 -11.99 -18.30 19.41
C SER A 243 -11.49 -18.89 20.74
N VAL A 244 -12.42 -19.24 21.59
CA VAL A 244 -12.07 -20.01 22.79
C VAL A 244 -11.79 -21.43 22.29
N PRO A 245 -10.53 -21.91 22.39
CA PRO A 245 -10.22 -23.28 22.05
C PRO A 245 -11.11 -24.21 22.90
N VAL A 246 -11.85 -25.09 22.28
CA VAL A 246 -12.65 -26.06 23.01
C VAL A 246 -11.69 -27.01 23.69
N LYS A 247 -11.67 -27.01 25.03
CA LYS A 247 -10.74 -27.82 25.83
C LYS A 247 -10.89 -29.29 25.44
N GLY A 248 -9.77 -29.93 25.10
CA GLY A 248 -9.75 -31.33 24.69
C GLY A 248 -9.99 -31.59 23.19
N LYS A 249 -10.33 -30.60 22.39
CA LYS A 249 -10.43 -30.76 20.92
C LYS A 249 -9.09 -30.41 20.26
N VAL A 250 -8.56 -31.38 19.52
CA VAL A 250 -7.31 -31.23 18.77
C VAL A 250 -7.60 -31.51 17.29
N MET A 251 -7.14 -30.63 16.45
CA MET A 251 -7.21 -30.78 15.00
C MET A 251 -5.79 -31.02 14.45
N GLY A 252 -5.59 -32.15 13.81
CA GLY A 252 -4.39 -32.45 13.03
C GLY A 252 -4.57 -32.07 11.57
N VAL A 253 -3.56 -31.44 11.01
CA VAL A 253 -3.54 -31.06 9.58
C VAL A 253 -2.28 -31.65 8.96
N ASP A 254 -2.45 -32.53 7.96
CA ASP A 254 -1.39 -33.04 7.12
C ASP A 254 -1.39 -32.31 5.78
N LEU A 255 -0.21 -31.82 5.37
CA LEU A 255 0.00 -31.11 4.12
C LEU A 255 0.66 -32.03 3.11
N GLY A 256 0.00 -32.23 1.96
CA GLY A 256 0.48 -33.14 0.95
C GLY A 256 0.32 -32.65 -0.48
N VAL A 257 0.98 -33.32 -1.42
CA VAL A 257 0.91 -32.98 -2.85
C VAL A 257 -0.40 -33.49 -3.49
N ALA A 258 -0.88 -34.65 -3.07
CA ALA A 258 -2.12 -35.23 -3.58
C ALA A 258 -3.36 -34.51 -3.07
N ASN A 259 -3.36 -34.14 -1.81
CA ASN A 259 -4.35 -33.27 -1.18
C ASN A 259 -3.60 -32.14 -0.47
N PRO A 260 -3.81 -30.88 -0.84
CA PRO A 260 -3.12 -29.74 -0.23
C PRO A 260 -3.23 -29.70 1.28
N ALA A 261 -4.35 -30.11 1.83
CA ALA A 261 -4.49 -30.36 3.26
C ALA A 261 -5.47 -31.51 3.54
N TYR A 262 -5.11 -32.33 4.50
CA TYR A 262 -5.95 -33.39 5.04
C TYR A 262 -6.15 -33.11 6.52
N VAL A 263 -7.39 -32.96 6.94
CA VAL A 263 -7.73 -32.52 8.30
C VAL A 263 -8.43 -33.66 9.05
N ALA A 264 -8.00 -33.92 10.26
CA ALA A 264 -8.63 -34.86 11.17
C ALA A 264 -8.84 -34.22 12.54
N VAL A 265 -9.93 -34.52 13.20
CA VAL A 265 -10.27 -34.04 14.54
C VAL A 265 -10.35 -35.21 15.49
N ASN A 266 -9.90 -35.05 16.75
CA ASN A 266 -9.82 -36.13 17.71
C ASN A 266 -11.16 -36.52 18.35
N ASP A 267 -12.21 -35.71 18.14
CA ASP A 267 -13.55 -35.94 18.74
C ASP A 267 -14.53 -36.68 17.83
N GLY A 268 -14.09 -37.19 16.68
CA GLY A 268 -14.91 -37.94 15.75
C GLY A 268 -14.13 -38.62 14.63
N PRO A 269 -14.78 -39.50 13.87
CA PRO A 269 -14.15 -40.14 12.72
C PRO A 269 -14.05 -39.22 11.51
N GLU A 270 -14.50 -37.98 11.64
CA GLU A 270 -14.57 -37.03 10.54
C GLU A 270 -13.19 -36.62 10.04
N ARG A 271 -13.00 -36.83 8.76
CA ARG A 271 -11.78 -36.48 8.06
C ARG A 271 -12.17 -35.68 6.83
N SER A 272 -11.56 -34.51 6.66
CA SER A 272 -11.86 -33.60 5.55
C SER A 272 -10.65 -33.42 4.65
N ARG A 273 -10.87 -33.51 3.32
CA ARG A 273 -9.88 -33.15 2.31
C ARG A 273 -10.12 -31.71 1.89
N ILE A 274 -9.08 -30.89 1.94
CA ILE A 274 -9.16 -29.51 1.53
C ILE A 274 -8.31 -29.33 0.28
N GLY A 275 -8.97 -28.94 -0.83
CA GLY A 275 -8.33 -28.73 -2.11
C GLY A 275 -8.15 -30.00 -2.93
N SER A 276 -7.70 -29.82 -4.17
CA SER A 276 -7.40 -30.87 -5.13
C SER A 276 -5.94 -30.72 -5.57
N GLY A 277 -5.16 -31.80 -5.46
CA GLY A 277 -3.78 -31.84 -5.93
C GLY A 277 -3.68 -31.52 -7.42
N GLU A 278 -4.64 -31.97 -8.20
CA GLU A 278 -4.70 -31.68 -9.64
C GLU A 278 -4.91 -30.19 -9.93
N ALA A 279 -5.81 -29.53 -9.20
CA ALA A 279 -6.04 -28.10 -9.32
C ALA A 279 -4.79 -27.30 -8.89
N PHE A 280 -4.10 -27.74 -7.86
CA PHE A 280 -2.85 -27.13 -7.40
C PHE A 280 -1.73 -27.32 -8.43
N GLN A 281 -1.58 -28.50 -9.00
CA GLN A 281 -0.59 -28.77 -10.05
C GLN A 281 -0.90 -27.94 -11.31
N LYS A 282 -2.14 -27.88 -11.76
CA LYS A 282 -2.54 -27.01 -12.90
C LYS A 282 -2.17 -25.54 -12.65
N GLN A 283 -2.42 -25.01 -11.46
CA GLN A 283 -2.02 -23.66 -11.11
C GLN A 283 -0.49 -23.48 -11.14
N ARG A 284 0.25 -24.42 -10.58
CA ARG A 284 1.72 -24.40 -10.57
C ARG A 284 2.28 -24.45 -12.00
N ASP A 285 1.69 -25.22 -12.88
CA ASP A 285 2.11 -25.31 -14.28
C ASP A 285 1.80 -24.04 -15.06
N VAL A 286 0.66 -23.39 -14.80
CA VAL A 286 0.35 -22.06 -15.35
C VAL A 286 1.38 -21.02 -14.90
N PHE A 287 1.75 -21.00 -13.62
CA PHE A 287 2.79 -20.10 -13.12
C PHE A 287 4.15 -20.40 -13.75
N ARG A 288 4.56 -21.67 -13.84
CA ARG A 288 5.82 -22.07 -14.49
C ARG A 288 5.86 -21.68 -15.96
N ARG A 289 4.75 -21.83 -16.69
CA ARG A 289 4.64 -21.42 -18.10
C ARG A 289 4.79 -19.90 -18.22
N ARG A 290 4.04 -19.12 -17.47
CA ARG A 290 4.15 -17.65 -17.46
C ARG A 290 5.54 -17.17 -17.08
N PHE A 291 6.16 -17.80 -16.12
CA PHE A 291 7.52 -17.49 -15.71
C PHE A 291 8.53 -17.72 -16.86
N ARG A 292 8.43 -18.86 -17.55
CA ARG A 292 9.25 -19.15 -18.75
C ARG A 292 9.00 -18.18 -19.89
N GLU A 293 7.76 -17.75 -20.12
CA GLU A 293 7.40 -16.74 -21.11
C GLU A 293 8.03 -15.39 -20.79
N LEU A 294 7.98 -14.97 -19.52
CA LEU A 294 8.63 -13.74 -19.06
C LEU A 294 10.15 -13.80 -19.21
N GLN A 295 10.76 -14.93 -18.88
CA GLN A 295 12.21 -15.11 -19.08
C GLN A 295 12.58 -15.05 -20.57
N ARG A 296 11.80 -15.68 -21.44
CA ARG A 296 12.02 -15.62 -22.90
C ARG A 296 11.85 -14.19 -23.44
N SER A 297 10.82 -13.46 -23.00
CA SER A 297 10.61 -12.08 -23.42
C SER A 297 11.73 -11.15 -22.95
N GLN A 298 12.29 -11.37 -21.77
CA GLN A 298 13.46 -10.62 -21.29
C GLN A 298 14.72 -10.94 -22.10
N LEU A 299 14.92 -12.18 -22.50
CA LEU A 299 16.03 -12.59 -23.37
C LEU A 299 15.91 -12.02 -24.79
N THR A 300 14.68 -11.93 -25.32
CA THR A 300 14.46 -11.32 -26.65
C THR A 300 14.55 -9.80 -26.64
N GLN A 301 14.19 -9.13 -25.53
CA GLN A 301 14.36 -7.69 -25.38
C GLN A 301 15.82 -7.27 -25.11
N SER A 302 16.67 -8.18 -24.66
CA SER A 302 18.13 -7.95 -24.54
C SER A 302 18.85 -8.08 -25.88
N GLY A 303 18.12 -7.95 -27.00
CA GLY A 303 18.62 -8.07 -28.35
C GLY A 303 19.78 -7.16 -28.70
N HIS A 304 20.78 -7.78 -29.27
CA HIS A 304 21.84 -7.27 -30.15
C HIS A 304 22.35 -5.83 -29.84
N GLY A 305 23.43 -5.74 -29.08
CA GLY A 305 24.30 -4.58 -29.09
C GLY A 305 24.45 -3.76 -27.82
N ARG A 306 23.76 -4.06 -26.72
CA ARG A 306 24.03 -3.39 -25.44
C ARG A 306 24.84 -4.26 -24.50
N LYS A 307 26.09 -3.86 -24.27
CA LYS A 307 27.03 -4.45 -23.30
C LYS A 307 26.61 -4.28 -21.82
N HIS A 308 25.40 -3.94 -21.55
CA HIS A 308 24.84 -3.99 -20.21
C HIS A 308 24.21 -5.39 -20.02
N LYS A 309 25.01 -6.29 -19.46
CA LYS A 309 24.50 -7.44 -18.72
C LYS A 309 23.59 -6.89 -17.62
N THR A 310 22.31 -6.71 -17.90
CA THR A 310 21.30 -6.76 -16.85
C THR A 310 21.53 -8.10 -16.20
N LYS A 311 22.04 -8.10 -14.97
CA LYS A 311 22.11 -9.30 -14.14
C LYS A 311 20.70 -9.86 -14.17
N ALA A 312 20.48 -10.92 -14.94
CA ALA A 312 19.31 -11.76 -14.78
C ALA A 312 19.35 -12.12 -13.30
N VAL A 313 18.42 -11.56 -12.53
CA VAL A 313 18.28 -11.94 -11.13
C VAL A 313 17.92 -13.40 -11.21
N SER A 314 18.89 -14.26 -10.94
CA SER A 314 18.69 -15.70 -10.88
C SER A 314 17.77 -15.94 -9.70
N TYR A 315 16.48 -16.11 -9.99
CA TYR A 315 15.49 -16.54 -8.99
C TYR A 315 15.69 -17.99 -8.54
N THR A 316 16.86 -18.58 -8.79
CA THR A 316 17.23 -19.89 -8.28
C THR A 316 17.27 -19.93 -6.74
N HIS A 317 17.28 -18.79 -6.07
CA HIS A 317 17.19 -18.69 -4.60
C HIS A 317 15.76 -18.58 -4.06
N LEU A 318 14.75 -18.56 -4.93
CA LEU A 318 13.34 -18.67 -4.55
C LEU A 318 12.79 -20.12 -4.71
N THR A 319 13.65 -21.10 -4.70
CA THR A 319 13.24 -22.43 -4.28
C THR A 319 12.92 -22.31 -2.81
N LEU A 320 11.64 -22.41 -2.46
CA LEU A 320 11.23 -22.73 -1.10
C LEU A 320 12.18 -23.81 -0.57
N PRO A 321 12.76 -23.68 0.63
CA PRO A 321 13.51 -24.76 1.21
C PRO A 321 12.57 -25.96 1.21
N THR A 322 12.85 -26.93 0.38
CA THR A 322 12.37 -28.28 0.60
C THR A 322 13.03 -28.67 1.91
N SER A 323 12.30 -28.52 3.00
CA SER A 323 12.66 -29.17 4.23
C SER A 323 12.76 -30.66 3.89
N ASP A 324 13.96 -31.16 3.88
CA ASP A 324 14.21 -32.59 3.97
C ASP A 324 13.52 -33.09 5.22
N LEU A 325 12.42 -33.77 5.02
CA LEU A 325 11.82 -34.71 5.96
C LEU A 325 11.87 -36.07 5.33
#